data_2b9efa9d6bc65e367bd006a20c1584f9
#
_entry.id   2b9efa9d6bc65e367bd006a20c1584f9
#
_cell.length_a   1.000
_cell.length_b   1.000
_cell.length_c   1.000
_cell.angle_alpha   90.00
_cell.angle_beta   90.00
_cell.angle_gamma   90.00
#
_symmetry.space_group_name_H-M   'P 1'
#
loop_
_entity.id
_entity.type
_entity.pdbx_description
1 polymer ?
#
loop_
_entity_poly.entity_id
_entity_poly.type
_entity_poly.pdbx_seq_one_letter_code
_entity_poly.pdbx_strand_id
1 'polypeptide(L)'
;MAALLEQDAGALEQLREIGQRVTSTLTFAEAARGLVRARIARRITPAQERAVLRSLHTLERRCTVVAVTEAVLARAGRQFPVEPIRTLDGIHLATLELLGETPQLVTVVTRDERVARNARALGYAVV
;
A
#
# COMPACT_ATOMS: atom_id res chain seq x y z
N MET A 1 0.06 4.16 -1.59
CA MET A 1 0.93 5.28 -1.12
C MET A 1 1.54 6.08 -2.27
N ALA A 2 1.86 5.47 -3.42
CA ALA A 2 2.28 6.21 -4.61
C ALA A 2 1.30 7.34 -4.97
N ALA A 3 0.00 7.10 -4.79
CA ALA A 3 -1.03 8.10 -5.05
C ALA A 3 -0.84 9.40 -4.26
N LEU A 4 -0.38 9.33 -3.01
CA LEU A 4 -0.11 10.53 -2.21
C LEU A 4 1.14 11.27 -2.69
N LEU A 5 2.17 10.53 -3.09
CA LEU A 5 3.41 11.12 -3.62
C LEU A 5 3.19 11.77 -4.98
N GLU A 6 2.37 11.16 -5.80
CA GLU A 6 2.06 11.63 -7.15
C GLU A 6 0.88 12.60 -7.19
N GLN A 7 0.25 12.85 -6.04
CA GLN A 7 -0.97 13.68 -5.94
C GLN A 7 -2.10 13.19 -6.86
N ASP A 8 -2.26 11.87 -6.93
CA ASP A 8 -3.28 11.26 -7.76
C ASP A 8 -4.67 11.46 -7.15
N ALA A 9 -5.43 12.38 -7.72
CA ALA A 9 -6.77 12.73 -7.24
C ALA A 9 -7.75 11.57 -7.33
N GLY A 10 -7.66 10.74 -8.38
CA GLY A 10 -8.54 9.58 -8.56
C GLY A 10 -8.36 8.53 -7.48
N ALA A 11 -7.11 8.16 -7.17
CA ALA A 11 -6.83 7.18 -6.12
C ALA A 11 -7.18 7.72 -4.73
N LEU A 12 -6.97 9.03 -4.49
CA LEU A 12 -7.37 9.66 -3.23
C LEU A 12 -8.88 9.68 -3.06
N GLU A 13 -9.63 9.93 -4.14
CA GLU A 13 -11.08 9.89 -4.13
C GLU A 13 -11.59 8.50 -3.78
N GLN A 14 -11.05 7.45 -4.40
CA GLN A 14 -11.39 6.07 -4.08
C GLN A 14 -11.13 5.73 -2.61
N LEU A 15 -10.02 6.22 -2.04
CA LEU A 15 -9.73 6.05 -0.61
C LEU A 15 -10.75 6.73 0.30
N ARG A 16 -11.42 7.79 -0.16
CA ARG A 16 -12.48 8.45 0.61
C ARG A 16 -13.79 7.67 0.63
N GLU A 17 -14.11 6.97 -0.46
CA GLU A 17 -15.37 6.24 -0.63
C GLU A 17 -15.40 4.91 0.13
N ILE A 18 -14.24 4.36 0.45
CA ILE A 18 -14.11 3.07 1.13
C ILE A 18 -14.39 3.23 2.62
N GLY A 19 -15.20 2.35 3.21
CA GLY A 19 -15.56 2.38 4.62
C GLY A 19 -14.36 2.18 5.55
N GLN A 20 -14.04 0.93 5.91
CA GLN A 20 -12.86 0.64 6.72
C GLN A 20 -11.62 0.54 5.85
N ARG A 21 -10.61 1.30 6.20
CA ARG A 21 -9.31 1.32 5.50
C ARG A 21 -8.29 0.57 6.30
N VAL A 22 -7.61 -0.36 5.65
CA VAL A 22 -6.57 -1.17 6.27
C VAL A 22 -5.28 -1.05 5.47
N THR A 23 -4.16 -0.93 6.14
CA THR A 23 -2.85 -0.91 5.50
C THR A 23 -1.80 -1.57 6.39
N SER A 24 -0.67 -1.94 5.81
CA SER A 24 0.48 -2.47 6.54
C SER A 24 1.31 -1.34 7.15
N THR A 25 1.93 -1.59 8.31
CA THR A 25 2.95 -0.70 8.87
C THR A 25 4.06 -0.40 7.87
N LEU A 26 4.36 -1.36 7.00
CA LEU A 26 5.38 -1.21 5.95
C LEU A 26 5.06 -0.06 4.99
N THR A 27 3.79 0.21 4.71
CA THR A 27 3.36 1.26 3.80
C THR A 27 3.93 2.63 4.17
N PHE A 28 3.94 2.96 5.45
CA PHE A 28 4.42 4.27 5.91
C PHE A 28 5.95 4.38 5.80
N ALA A 29 6.68 3.30 6.05
CA ALA A 29 8.12 3.26 5.85
C ALA A 29 8.47 3.42 4.36
N GLU A 30 7.75 2.75 3.47
CA GLU A 30 7.93 2.87 2.02
C GLU A 30 7.64 4.30 1.55
N ALA A 31 6.55 4.89 2.01
CA ALA A 31 6.18 6.26 1.67
C ALA A 31 7.23 7.27 2.15
N ALA A 32 7.71 7.12 3.39
CA ALA A 32 8.76 7.97 3.94
C ALA A 32 10.07 7.85 3.12
N ARG A 33 10.45 6.63 2.73
CA ARG A 33 11.62 6.41 1.87
C ARG A 33 11.43 7.03 0.48
N GLY A 34 10.23 6.94 -0.07
CA GLY A 34 9.88 7.60 -1.34
C GLY A 34 10.05 9.12 -1.26
N LEU A 35 9.65 9.74 -0.16
CA LEU A 35 9.84 11.18 0.08
C LEU A 35 11.32 11.55 0.13
N VAL A 36 12.13 10.77 0.83
CA VAL A 36 13.58 11.00 0.90
C VAL A 36 14.18 10.96 -0.50
N ARG A 37 13.83 9.95 -1.30
CA ARG A 37 14.33 9.84 -2.68
C ARG A 37 13.90 11.04 -3.54
N ALA A 38 12.64 11.46 -3.44
CA ALA A 38 12.12 12.60 -4.19
C ALA A 38 12.81 13.91 -3.81
N ARG A 39 13.07 14.11 -2.52
CA ARG A 39 13.79 15.28 -2.00
C ARG A 39 15.24 15.32 -2.50
N ILE A 40 15.95 14.21 -2.40
CA ILE A 40 17.34 14.10 -2.86
C ILE A 40 17.44 14.33 -4.36
N ALA A 41 16.48 13.82 -5.13
CA ALA A 41 16.40 14.01 -6.57
C ALA A 41 15.85 15.40 -6.96
N ARG A 42 15.54 16.25 -5.98
CA ARG A 42 14.99 17.61 -6.18
C ARG A 42 13.69 17.63 -6.99
N ARG A 43 12.88 16.57 -6.88
CA ARG A 43 11.57 16.50 -7.53
C ARG A 43 10.47 17.16 -6.71
N ILE A 44 10.71 17.41 -5.44
CA ILE A 44 9.77 18.08 -4.53
C ILE A 44 10.50 19.17 -3.74
N THR A 45 9.74 20.21 -3.40
CA THR A 45 10.21 21.28 -2.52
C THR A 45 10.05 20.88 -1.05
N PRO A 46 10.76 21.55 -0.11
CA PRO A 46 10.53 21.32 1.32
C PRO A 46 9.08 21.55 1.75
N ALA A 47 8.37 22.49 1.15
CA ALA A 47 6.96 22.74 1.43
C ALA A 47 6.09 21.57 0.97
N GLN A 48 6.35 21.01 -0.21
CA GLN A 48 5.65 19.83 -0.71
C GLN A 48 5.92 18.61 0.18
N GLU A 49 7.17 18.41 0.61
CA GLU A 49 7.52 17.34 1.53
C GLU A 49 6.71 17.43 2.83
N ARG A 50 6.64 18.62 3.44
CA ARG A 50 5.83 18.82 4.66
C ARG A 50 4.35 18.52 4.43
N ALA A 51 3.81 18.93 3.28
CA ALA A 51 2.41 18.68 2.93
C ALA A 51 2.13 17.18 2.81
N VAL A 52 3.01 16.42 2.14
CA VAL A 52 2.85 14.96 2.00
C VAL A 52 2.98 14.27 3.36
N LEU A 53 3.92 14.68 4.21
CA LEU A 53 4.05 14.14 5.57
C LEU A 53 2.78 14.34 6.39
N ARG A 54 2.16 15.52 6.32
CA ARG A 54 0.88 15.77 7.00
C ARG A 54 -0.21 14.83 6.47
N SER A 55 -0.27 14.63 5.16
CA SER A 55 -1.24 13.71 4.53
C SER A 55 -1.02 12.27 4.98
N LEU A 56 0.24 11.84 5.10
CA LEU A 56 0.58 10.50 5.59
C LEU A 56 0.13 10.31 7.04
N HIS A 57 0.39 11.28 7.90
CA HIS A 57 -0.06 11.21 9.30
C HIS A 57 -1.58 11.18 9.41
N THR A 58 -2.28 11.94 8.57
CA THR A 58 -3.74 11.92 8.53
C THR A 58 -4.25 10.55 8.10
N LEU A 59 -3.66 9.97 7.06
CA LEU A 59 -4.02 8.65 6.57
C LEU A 59 -3.77 7.57 7.63
N GLU A 60 -2.62 7.64 8.31
CA GLU A 60 -2.28 6.70 9.39
C GLU A 60 -3.34 6.70 10.49
N ARG A 61 -3.78 7.88 10.91
CA ARG A 61 -4.83 8.01 11.93
C ARG A 61 -6.19 7.49 11.47
N ARG A 62 -6.45 7.47 10.17
CA ARG A 62 -7.72 7.02 9.58
C ARG A 62 -7.72 5.56 9.15
N CYS A 63 -6.58 4.90 9.20
CA CYS A 63 -6.45 3.51 8.82
C CYS A 63 -6.31 2.59 10.02
N THR A 64 -6.79 1.37 9.89
CA THR A 64 -6.33 0.27 10.71
C THR A 64 -4.98 -0.16 10.18
N VAL A 65 -3.94 -0.03 11.00
CA VAL A 65 -2.58 -0.36 10.61
C VAL A 65 -2.23 -1.75 11.11
N VAL A 66 -1.91 -2.65 10.19
CA VAL A 66 -1.62 -4.05 10.49
C VAL A 66 -0.12 -4.27 10.58
N ALA A 67 0.32 -4.90 11.66
CA ALA A 67 1.73 -5.20 11.86
C ALA A 67 2.24 -6.28 10.89
N VAL A 68 3.51 -6.18 10.53
CA VAL A 68 4.21 -7.23 9.79
C VAL A 68 4.63 -8.30 10.81
N THR A 69 3.87 -9.39 10.86
CA THR A 69 4.09 -10.49 11.80
C THR A 69 4.98 -11.57 11.20
N GLU A 70 5.41 -12.53 12.03
CA GLU A 70 6.12 -13.72 11.54
C GLU A 70 5.29 -14.50 10.53
N ALA A 71 3.99 -14.63 10.75
CA ALA A 71 3.08 -15.30 9.81
C ALA A 71 3.04 -14.59 8.45
N VAL A 72 3.00 -13.26 8.44
CA VAL A 72 3.09 -12.46 7.21
C VAL A 72 4.40 -12.73 6.49
N LEU A 73 5.52 -12.70 7.19
CA LEU A 73 6.84 -12.93 6.61
C LEU A 73 6.97 -14.36 6.06
N ALA A 74 6.47 -15.35 6.79
CA ALA A 74 6.48 -16.74 6.33
C ALA A 74 5.67 -16.90 5.04
N ARG A 75 4.49 -16.30 4.95
CA ARG A 75 3.67 -16.34 3.72
C ARG A 75 4.34 -15.59 2.58
N ALA A 76 4.92 -14.42 2.86
CA ALA A 76 5.61 -13.60 1.87
C ALA A 76 6.78 -14.32 1.20
N GLY A 77 7.41 -15.26 1.90
CA GLY A 77 8.52 -16.06 1.38
C GLY A 77 8.12 -17.22 0.47
N ARG A 78 6.81 -17.44 0.24
CA ARG A 78 6.33 -18.51 -0.62
C ARG A 78 5.78 -17.97 -1.94
N GLN A 79 5.60 -18.87 -2.90
CA GLN A 79 5.17 -18.50 -4.24
C GLN A 79 3.77 -17.86 -4.26
N PHE A 80 3.64 -16.84 -5.09
CA PHE A 80 2.36 -16.20 -5.42
C PHE A 80 1.91 -16.58 -6.82
N PRO A 81 0.64 -16.36 -7.18
CA PRO A 81 0.12 -16.80 -8.49
C PRO A 81 0.87 -16.22 -9.69
N VAL A 82 1.33 -14.99 -9.60
CA VAL A 82 2.02 -14.31 -10.70
C VAL A 82 3.41 -13.88 -10.25
N GLU A 83 4.41 -14.64 -10.65
CA GLU A 83 5.81 -14.37 -10.35
C GLU A 83 6.54 -13.85 -11.61
N PRO A 84 7.67 -13.14 -11.51
CA PRO A 84 8.36 -12.79 -10.27
C PRO A 84 7.77 -11.56 -9.58
N ILE A 85 7.89 -11.53 -8.25
CA ILE A 85 7.58 -10.34 -7.43
C ILE A 85 8.74 -10.08 -6.46
N ARG A 86 8.79 -8.87 -5.92
CA ARG A 86 9.79 -8.49 -4.94
C ARG A 86 9.31 -8.82 -3.52
N THR A 87 10.25 -8.83 -2.58
CA THR A 87 9.95 -9.13 -1.17
C THR A 87 8.87 -8.22 -0.59
N LEU A 88 8.94 -6.91 -0.87
CA LEU A 88 7.94 -5.96 -0.35
C LEU A 88 6.55 -6.20 -0.94
N ASP A 89 6.47 -6.57 -2.23
CA ASP A 89 5.22 -6.94 -2.88
C ASP A 89 4.60 -8.17 -2.17
N GLY A 90 5.45 -9.17 -1.89
CA GLY A 90 5.04 -10.37 -1.16
C GLY A 90 4.52 -10.07 0.25
N ILE A 91 5.15 -9.14 0.95
CA ILE A 91 4.70 -8.73 2.29
C ILE A 91 3.31 -8.06 2.22
N HIS A 92 3.07 -7.19 1.25
CA HIS A 92 1.76 -6.57 1.07
C HIS A 92 0.68 -7.59 0.73
N LEU A 93 0.97 -8.51 -0.18
CA LEU A 93 0.03 -9.57 -0.57
C LEU A 93 -0.25 -10.53 0.59
N ALA A 94 0.78 -10.91 1.34
CA ALA A 94 0.61 -11.76 2.53
C ALA A 94 -0.25 -11.06 3.59
N THR A 95 -0.04 -9.77 3.80
CA THR A 95 -0.86 -8.97 4.72
C THR A 95 -2.32 -9.00 4.29
N LEU A 96 -2.59 -8.84 3.00
CA LEU A 96 -3.94 -8.89 2.43
C LEU A 96 -4.60 -10.25 2.70
N GLU A 97 -3.93 -11.35 2.41
CA GLU A 97 -4.47 -12.69 2.64
C GLU A 97 -4.74 -12.97 4.12
N LEU A 98 -3.83 -12.53 5.00
CA LEU A 98 -3.92 -12.81 6.44
C LEU A 98 -4.88 -11.88 7.20
N LEU A 99 -5.52 -10.93 6.51
CA LEU A 99 -6.65 -10.19 7.10
C LEU A 99 -7.82 -11.11 7.43
N GLY A 100 -7.91 -12.25 6.76
CA GLY A 100 -8.99 -13.21 7.00
C GLY A 100 -10.34 -12.80 6.44
N GLU A 101 -10.39 -11.74 5.66
CA GLU A 101 -11.62 -11.26 5.02
C GLU A 101 -11.90 -12.01 3.72
N THR A 102 -13.18 -12.22 3.43
CA THR A 102 -13.63 -12.77 2.15
C THR A 102 -13.20 -11.83 1.02
N PRO A 103 -12.52 -12.33 -0.04
CA PRO A 103 -12.04 -11.45 -1.11
C PRO A 103 -13.12 -10.56 -1.74
N GLN A 104 -14.36 -11.02 -1.81
CA GLN A 104 -15.48 -10.24 -2.36
C GLN A 104 -15.83 -8.99 -1.53
N LEU A 105 -15.39 -8.95 -0.27
CA LEU A 105 -15.65 -7.82 0.63
C LEU A 105 -14.46 -6.84 0.69
N VAL A 106 -13.39 -7.11 -0.06
CA VAL A 106 -12.17 -6.32 -0.01
C VAL A 106 -11.87 -5.75 -1.39
N THR A 107 -11.59 -4.45 -1.43
CA THR A 107 -11.07 -3.79 -2.62
C THR A 107 -9.64 -3.37 -2.37
N VAL A 108 -8.73 -3.81 -3.23
CA VAL A 108 -7.30 -3.46 -3.15
C VAL A 108 -7.06 -2.18 -3.93
N VAL A 109 -6.45 -1.20 -3.29
CA VAL A 109 -6.05 0.06 -3.93
C VAL A 109 -4.53 0.04 -4.06
N THR A 110 -4.04 -0.06 -5.30
CA THR A 110 -2.60 -0.10 -5.56
C THR A 110 -2.28 0.46 -6.94
N ARG A 111 -1.10 1.08 -7.05
CA ARG A 111 -0.51 1.50 -8.32
C ARG A 111 0.53 0.51 -8.82
N ASP A 112 0.92 -0.44 -8.00
CA ASP A 112 1.90 -1.44 -8.40
C ASP A 112 1.23 -2.57 -9.18
N GLU A 113 1.62 -2.75 -10.43
CA GLU A 113 1.03 -3.74 -11.31
C GLU A 113 1.32 -5.18 -10.89
N ARG A 114 2.45 -5.44 -10.22
CA ARG A 114 2.75 -6.78 -9.70
C ARG A 114 1.80 -7.16 -8.58
N VAL A 115 1.54 -6.22 -7.69
CA VAL A 115 0.56 -6.39 -6.60
C VAL A 115 -0.84 -6.53 -7.18
N ALA A 116 -1.22 -5.67 -8.13
CA ALA A 116 -2.53 -5.69 -8.76
C ALA A 116 -2.86 -7.02 -9.43
N ARG A 117 -1.92 -7.55 -10.22
CA ARG A 117 -2.09 -8.83 -10.91
C ARG A 117 -2.30 -9.98 -9.93
N ASN A 118 -1.48 -10.04 -8.89
CA ASN A 118 -1.60 -11.07 -7.87
C ASN A 118 -2.90 -10.95 -7.08
N ALA A 119 -3.28 -9.74 -6.69
CA ALA A 119 -4.53 -9.51 -5.98
C ALA A 119 -5.73 -9.99 -6.80
N ARG A 120 -5.77 -9.68 -8.09
CA ARG A 120 -6.82 -10.19 -9.00
C ARG A 120 -6.80 -11.72 -9.09
N ALA A 121 -5.62 -12.32 -9.22
CA ALA A 121 -5.47 -13.77 -9.29
C ALA A 121 -5.94 -14.46 -7.99
N LEU A 122 -5.83 -13.77 -6.87
CA LEU A 122 -6.31 -14.25 -5.56
C LEU A 122 -7.81 -13.98 -5.33
N GLY A 123 -8.49 -13.33 -6.27
CA GLY A 123 -9.93 -13.11 -6.22
C GLY A 123 -10.36 -11.74 -5.70
N TYR A 124 -9.43 -10.84 -5.46
CA TYR A 124 -9.74 -9.48 -4.98
C TYR A 124 -10.05 -8.52 -6.13
N ALA A 125 -10.99 -7.61 -5.89
CA ALA A 125 -11.18 -6.46 -6.77
C ALA A 125 -10.00 -5.49 -6.58
N VAL A 126 -9.57 -4.87 -7.67
CA VAL A 126 -8.46 -3.91 -7.65
C VAL A 126 -8.88 -2.63 -8.37
N VAL A 127 -8.57 -1.52 -7.77
CA VAL A 127 -8.77 -0.18 -8.35
C VAL A 127 -7.47 0.62 -8.35
#